data_eecdc3b1efe73dadecc285ebcfbb99c2
#
_entry.id   eecdc3b1efe73dadecc285ebcfbb99c2
#
_cell.length_a   1.000
_cell.length_b   1.000
_cell.length_c   1.000
_cell.angle_alpha   90.00
_cell.angle_beta   90.00
_cell.angle_gamma   90.00
#
_symmetry.space_group_name_H-M   'P 1'
#
loop_
_entity.id
_entity.type
_entity.pdbx_description
1 polymer ?
#
loop_
_entity_poly.entity_id
_entity_poly.type
_entity_poly.pdbx_seq_one_letter_code
_entity_poly.pdbx_strand_id
1 'polypeptide(L)'
;MTYVVGLGCQRGCEVHTLLALFDTALAEAGIDPQCITALASIDRKHDEPGLLALARHLNLTLECFNAEQLAIYEHRLSHKSDVAFAHTGCYGIAESAALALVEQLGGAPAQLLITRKKTAQATFALACAG
;
A
#
# COMPACT_ATOMS: atom_id res chain seq x y z
N MET A 1 17.36 3.50 -4.75
CA MET A 1 15.98 4.01 -4.66
C MET A 1 15.12 3.01 -3.92
N THR A 2 14.26 3.49 -3.03
CA THR A 2 13.38 2.64 -2.23
C THR A 2 11.98 2.63 -2.84
N TYR A 3 11.44 1.44 -3.10
CA TYR A 3 10.08 1.28 -3.64
C TYR A 3 9.24 0.51 -2.63
N VAL A 4 8.11 1.08 -2.25
CA VAL A 4 7.17 0.46 -1.31
C VAL A 4 5.79 0.40 -1.93
N VAL A 5 5.16 -0.77 -1.86
CA VAL A 5 3.78 -0.96 -2.28
C VAL A 5 2.88 -0.85 -1.05
N GLY A 6 1.93 0.09 -1.12
CA GLY A 6 0.88 0.21 -0.13
C GLY A 6 -0.36 -0.54 -0.59
N LEU A 7 -1.02 -1.22 0.32
CA LEU A 7 -2.18 -2.05 0.02
C LEU A 7 -3.29 -1.82 1.02
N GLY A 8 -4.52 -1.76 0.51
CA GLY A 8 -5.72 -1.83 1.31
C GLY A 8 -6.62 -2.91 0.73
N CYS A 9 -7.41 -3.57 1.55
CA CYS A 9 -8.34 -4.58 1.04
C CYS A 9 -9.52 -4.76 1.98
N GLN A 10 -10.59 -5.32 1.44
CA GLN A 10 -11.73 -5.75 2.26
C GLN A 10 -11.34 -6.99 3.04
N ARG A 11 -12.01 -7.19 4.18
CA ARG A 11 -11.82 -8.38 5.00
C ARG A 11 -12.13 -9.63 4.16
N GLY A 12 -11.23 -10.60 4.22
CA GLY A 12 -11.40 -11.85 3.48
C GLY A 12 -10.98 -11.79 2.02
N CYS A 13 -10.35 -10.70 1.57
CA CYS A 13 -9.83 -10.60 0.22
C CYS A 13 -8.79 -11.69 -0.01
N GLU A 14 -8.94 -12.43 -1.10
CA GLU A 14 -8.06 -13.57 -1.37
C GLU A 14 -6.70 -13.13 -1.90
N VAL A 15 -5.68 -13.94 -1.61
CA VAL A 15 -4.30 -13.61 -2.01
C VAL A 15 -4.16 -13.47 -3.52
N HIS A 16 -4.85 -14.29 -4.31
CA HIS A 16 -4.73 -14.20 -5.77
C HIS A 16 -5.31 -12.89 -6.32
N THR A 17 -6.33 -12.32 -5.68
CA THR A 17 -6.86 -11.01 -6.05
C THR A 17 -5.81 -9.92 -5.82
N LEU A 18 -5.15 -9.97 -4.66
CA LEU A 18 -4.09 -9.03 -4.31
C LEU A 18 -2.88 -9.19 -5.23
N LEU A 19 -2.48 -10.41 -5.50
CA LEU A 19 -1.34 -10.70 -6.37
C LEU A 19 -1.60 -10.23 -7.80
N ALA A 20 -2.81 -10.45 -8.32
CA ALA A 20 -3.17 -9.98 -9.65
C ALA A 20 -3.10 -8.46 -9.75
N LEU A 21 -3.59 -7.75 -8.73
CA LEU A 21 -3.52 -6.29 -8.71
C LEU A 21 -2.06 -5.82 -8.63
N PHE A 22 -1.25 -6.44 -7.77
CA PHE A 22 0.17 -6.15 -7.63
C PHE A 22 0.90 -6.32 -8.96
N ASP A 23 0.73 -7.49 -9.59
CA ASP A 23 1.41 -7.80 -10.84
C ASP A 23 0.97 -6.88 -11.99
N THR A 24 -0.32 -6.65 -12.12
CA THR A 24 -0.87 -5.81 -13.18
C THR A 24 -0.40 -4.36 -13.05
N ALA A 25 -0.46 -3.81 -11.84
CA ALA A 25 -0.06 -2.42 -11.62
C ALA A 25 1.43 -2.21 -11.91
N LEU A 26 2.28 -3.13 -11.47
CA LEU A 26 3.72 -3.03 -11.73
C LEU A 26 4.04 -3.22 -13.21
N ALA A 27 3.38 -4.16 -13.89
CA ALA A 27 3.57 -4.39 -15.31
C ALA A 27 3.18 -3.16 -16.15
N GLU A 28 2.06 -2.53 -15.82
CA GLU A 28 1.62 -1.33 -16.51
C GLU A 28 2.62 -0.18 -16.37
N ALA A 29 3.29 -0.09 -15.23
CA ALA A 29 4.28 0.94 -14.96
C ALA A 29 5.69 0.56 -15.43
N GLY A 30 5.89 -0.65 -15.90
CA GLY A 30 7.22 -1.14 -16.33
C GLY A 30 8.19 -1.34 -15.18
N ILE A 31 7.70 -1.67 -13.99
CA ILE A 31 8.52 -1.85 -12.80
C ILE A 31 8.68 -3.34 -12.50
N ASP A 32 9.91 -3.78 -12.32
CA ASP A 32 10.22 -5.15 -11.95
C ASP A 32 9.75 -5.42 -10.51
N PRO A 33 8.94 -6.46 -10.27
CA PRO A 33 8.52 -6.81 -8.92
C PRO A 33 9.69 -7.02 -7.94
N GLN A 34 10.85 -7.41 -8.43
CA GLN A 34 12.03 -7.60 -7.58
C GLN A 34 12.60 -6.28 -7.04
N CYS A 35 12.21 -5.14 -7.61
CA CYS A 35 12.62 -3.84 -7.12
C CYS A 35 11.87 -3.41 -5.86
N ILE A 36 10.78 -4.10 -5.51
CA ILE A 36 9.95 -3.72 -4.36
C ILE A 36 10.67 -4.11 -3.07
N THR A 37 10.82 -3.13 -2.17
CA THR A 37 11.53 -3.31 -0.90
C THR A 37 10.63 -3.91 0.19
N ALA A 38 9.38 -3.45 0.27
CA ALA A 38 8.46 -3.86 1.32
C ALA A 38 7.02 -3.53 0.95
N LEU A 39 6.09 -4.09 1.73
CA LEU A 39 4.66 -3.81 1.65
C LEU A 39 4.22 -3.03 2.88
N ALA A 40 3.21 -2.19 2.72
CA ALA A 40 2.67 -1.38 3.81
C ALA A 40 1.14 -1.38 3.80
N SER A 41 0.53 -1.30 4.98
CA SER A 41 -0.92 -1.21 5.12
C SER A 41 -1.28 -0.53 6.44
N ILE A 42 -2.57 -0.52 6.78
CA ILE A 42 -3.06 -0.01 8.05
C ILE A 42 -3.08 -1.12 9.10
N ASP A 43 -2.94 -0.77 10.37
CA ASP A 43 -2.85 -1.73 11.47
C ASP A 43 -4.07 -2.64 11.61
N ARG A 44 -5.25 -2.19 11.17
CA ARG A 44 -6.44 -3.03 11.12
C ARG A 44 -6.28 -4.24 10.20
N LYS A 45 -5.25 -4.23 9.34
CA LYS A 45 -4.96 -5.29 8.39
C LYS A 45 -3.75 -6.14 8.78
N HIS A 46 -3.20 -5.92 9.96
CA HIS A 46 -1.98 -6.63 10.39
C HIS A 46 -2.18 -8.16 10.46
N ASP A 47 -3.40 -8.61 10.67
CA ASP A 47 -3.75 -10.03 10.74
C ASP A 47 -4.62 -10.50 9.56
N GLU A 48 -4.74 -9.67 8.51
CA GLU A 48 -5.54 -10.04 7.35
C GLU A 48 -4.86 -11.19 6.59
N PRO A 49 -5.47 -12.38 6.50
CA PRO A 49 -4.81 -13.56 5.91
C PRO A 49 -4.33 -13.35 4.49
N GLY A 50 -5.10 -12.65 3.66
CA GLY A 50 -4.71 -12.39 2.26
C GLY A 50 -3.45 -11.57 2.16
N LEU A 51 -3.31 -10.51 2.98
CA LEU A 51 -2.10 -9.68 2.99
C LEU A 51 -0.90 -10.43 3.52
N LEU A 52 -1.08 -11.22 4.59
CA LEU A 52 -0.01 -12.03 5.14
C LEU A 52 0.46 -13.10 4.13
N ALA A 53 -0.48 -13.71 3.42
CA ALA A 53 -0.14 -14.69 2.39
C ALA A 53 0.60 -14.04 1.22
N LEU A 54 0.20 -12.83 0.82
CA LEU A 54 0.87 -12.10 -0.24
C LEU A 54 2.31 -11.77 0.16
N ALA A 55 2.52 -11.29 1.38
CA ALA A 55 3.86 -10.97 1.88
C ALA A 55 4.76 -12.20 1.87
N ARG A 56 4.23 -13.34 2.31
CA ARG A 56 4.99 -14.61 2.28
C ARG A 56 5.30 -15.04 0.85
N HIS A 57 4.32 -14.96 -0.04
CA HIS A 57 4.49 -15.34 -1.45
C HIS A 57 5.58 -14.51 -2.13
N LEU A 58 5.61 -13.21 -1.83
CA LEU A 58 6.58 -12.28 -2.41
C LEU A 58 7.90 -12.24 -1.64
N ASN A 59 7.94 -12.87 -0.48
CA ASN A 59 9.09 -12.81 0.44
C ASN A 59 9.43 -11.37 0.83
N LEU A 60 8.38 -10.58 1.13
CA LEU A 60 8.51 -9.18 1.54
C LEU A 60 7.93 -8.99 2.94
N THR A 61 8.48 -8.02 3.67
CA THR A 61 7.95 -7.61 4.97
C THR A 61 6.69 -6.77 4.76
N LEU A 62 5.66 -7.01 5.58
CA LEU A 62 4.47 -6.19 5.65
C LEU A 62 4.54 -5.33 6.91
N GLU A 63 4.62 -4.01 6.75
CA GLU A 63 4.59 -3.06 7.87
C GLU A 63 3.22 -2.39 7.92
N CYS A 64 2.67 -2.26 9.12
CA CYS A 64 1.36 -1.65 9.31
C CYS A 64 1.47 -0.41 10.19
N PHE A 65 0.70 0.62 9.85
CA PHE A 65 0.68 1.90 10.53
C PHE A 65 -0.71 2.17 11.08
N ASN A 66 -0.80 2.95 12.17
CA ASN A 66 -2.11 3.35 12.68
C ASN A 66 -2.66 4.54 11.87
N ALA A 67 -3.95 4.83 12.06
CA ALA A 67 -4.62 5.89 11.31
C ALA A 67 -3.99 7.27 11.55
N GLU A 68 -3.48 7.52 12.76
CA GLU A 68 -2.82 8.80 13.07
C GLU A 68 -1.52 8.97 12.29
N GLN A 69 -0.74 7.90 12.16
CA GLN A 69 0.49 7.93 11.37
C GLN A 69 0.20 8.16 9.90
N LEU A 70 -0.88 7.60 9.39
CA LEU A 70 -1.25 7.76 7.99
C LEU A 70 -1.89 9.11 7.70
N ALA A 71 -2.54 9.73 8.70
CA ALA A 71 -3.22 11.02 8.54
C ALA A 71 -2.29 12.14 8.13
N ILE A 72 -1.01 12.09 8.51
CA ILE A 72 -0.05 13.13 8.13
C ILE A 72 0.20 13.19 6.62
N TYR A 73 -0.15 12.14 5.90
CA TYR A 73 0.00 12.09 4.43
C TYR A 73 -1.29 12.43 3.69
N GLU A 74 -2.36 12.77 4.41
CA GLU A 74 -3.68 12.99 3.82
C GLU A 74 -3.69 14.05 2.73
N HIS A 75 -2.94 15.12 2.92
CA HIS A 75 -2.85 16.22 1.95
C HIS A 75 -2.08 15.85 0.68
N ARG A 76 -1.44 14.69 0.66
CA ARG A 76 -0.65 14.20 -0.48
C ARG A 76 -1.34 13.09 -1.25
N LEU A 77 -2.57 12.72 -0.87
CA LEU A 77 -3.32 11.67 -1.53
C LEU A 77 -3.84 12.13 -2.88
N SER A 78 -3.75 11.28 -3.88
CA SER A 78 -4.33 11.54 -5.20
C SER A 78 -5.85 11.34 -5.16
N HIS A 79 -6.33 10.45 -4.30
CA HIS A 79 -7.74 10.12 -4.14
C HIS A 79 -8.08 10.03 -2.67
N LYS A 80 -9.22 10.62 -2.27
CA LYS A 80 -9.74 10.51 -0.91
C LYS A 80 -11.05 9.73 -0.95
N SER A 81 -11.19 8.77 -0.04
CA SER A 81 -12.38 7.94 0.05
C SER A 81 -13.07 8.16 1.40
N ASP A 82 -14.29 8.72 1.37
CA ASP A 82 -15.10 8.90 2.57
C ASP A 82 -15.49 7.55 3.19
N VAL A 83 -15.70 6.54 2.35
CA VAL A 83 -16.00 5.18 2.82
C VAL A 83 -14.82 4.61 3.59
N ALA A 84 -13.62 4.74 3.05
CA ALA A 84 -12.41 4.28 3.73
C ALA A 84 -12.23 5.00 5.06
N PHE A 85 -12.44 6.33 5.10
CA PHE A 85 -12.32 7.10 6.33
C PHE A 85 -13.33 6.63 7.40
N ALA A 86 -14.57 6.36 6.99
CA ALA A 86 -15.59 5.89 7.92
C ALA A 86 -15.23 4.57 8.57
N HIS A 87 -14.52 3.70 7.84
CA HIS A 87 -14.15 2.38 8.35
C HIS A 87 -12.80 2.34 9.08
N THR A 88 -11.86 3.20 8.71
CA THR A 88 -10.47 3.08 9.15
C THR A 88 -9.90 4.33 9.79
N GLY A 89 -10.56 5.47 9.64
CA GLY A 89 -10.02 6.77 10.04
C GLY A 89 -8.97 7.30 9.09
N CYS A 90 -8.84 6.72 7.89
CA CYS A 90 -7.87 7.14 6.88
C CYS A 90 -8.55 7.23 5.52
N TYR A 91 -8.34 8.35 4.80
CA TYR A 91 -8.95 8.58 3.49
C TYR A 91 -8.35 7.75 2.37
N GLY A 92 -7.11 7.30 2.51
CA GLY A 92 -6.47 6.50 1.47
C GLY A 92 -5.35 5.64 2.05
N ILE A 93 -5.66 4.38 2.36
CA ILE A 93 -4.72 3.48 3.02
C ILE A 93 -3.52 3.19 2.14
N ALA A 94 -3.75 2.81 0.88
CA ALA A 94 -2.67 2.36 0.01
C ALA A 94 -1.62 3.45 -0.21
N GLU A 95 -2.06 4.66 -0.58
CA GLU A 95 -1.14 5.77 -0.83
C GLU A 95 -0.46 6.24 0.45
N SER A 96 -1.22 6.40 1.54
CA SER A 96 -0.66 6.86 2.80
C SER A 96 0.37 5.88 3.37
N ALA A 97 0.05 4.59 3.34
CA ALA A 97 0.94 3.57 3.88
C ALA A 97 2.22 3.47 3.05
N ALA A 98 2.12 3.55 1.73
CA ALA A 98 3.28 3.54 0.87
C ALA A 98 4.21 4.72 1.16
N LEU A 99 3.65 5.94 1.26
CA LEU A 99 4.42 7.14 1.58
C LEU A 99 5.07 7.02 2.96
N ALA A 100 4.31 6.57 3.95
CA ALA A 100 4.79 6.47 5.33
C ALA A 100 5.98 5.52 5.43
N LEU A 101 5.91 4.35 4.81
CA LEU A 101 7.00 3.39 4.91
C LEU A 101 8.24 3.84 4.14
N VAL A 102 8.07 4.43 2.97
CA VAL A 102 9.21 4.96 2.22
C VAL A 102 9.98 5.97 3.06
N GLU A 103 9.28 6.91 3.70
CA GLU A 103 9.93 7.94 4.50
C GLU A 103 10.57 7.37 5.76
N GLN A 104 9.95 6.34 6.35
CA GLN A 104 10.53 5.65 7.50
C GLN A 104 11.85 4.95 7.12
N LEU A 105 11.90 4.34 5.94
CA LEU A 105 13.07 3.61 5.47
C LEU A 105 14.17 4.52 4.91
N GLY A 106 13.79 5.57 4.21
CA GLY A 106 14.75 6.40 3.49
C GLY A 106 15.04 7.76 4.09
N GLY A 107 14.19 8.25 4.97
CA GLY A 107 14.36 9.58 5.60
C GLY A 107 14.21 10.76 4.65
N ALA A 108 13.94 10.54 3.39
CA ALA A 108 13.76 11.59 2.38
C ALA A 108 12.26 11.69 2.02
N PRO A 109 11.79 12.85 1.54
CA PRO A 109 10.40 12.95 1.12
C PRO A 109 10.08 11.92 0.06
N ALA A 110 8.98 11.18 0.26
CA ALA A 110 8.52 10.17 -0.67
C ALA A 110 7.66 10.78 -1.75
N GLN A 111 7.60 10.11 -2.90
CA GLN A 111 6.72 10.48 -4.02
C GLN A 111 5.87 9.29 -4.40
N LEU A 112 4.62 9.54 -4.80
CA LEU A 112 3.78 8.51 -5.39
C LEU A 112 4.21 8.29 -6.83
N LEU A 113 4.67 7.09 -7.12
CA LEU A 113 5.06 6.70 -8.48
C LEU A 113 3.88 6.09 -9.22
N ILE A 114 3.09 5.27 -8.52
CA ILE A 114 1.82 4.77 -9.02
C ILE A 114 0.75 5.24 -8.04
N THR A 115 -0.16 6.09 -8.52
CA THR A 115 -1.31 6.52 -7.71
C THR A 115 -2.30 5.38 -7.57
N ARG A 116 -3.28 5.54 -6.69
CA ARG A 116 -4.20 4.47 -6.32
C ARG A 116 -4.76 3.71 -7.53
N LYS A 117 -4.50 2.41 -7.56
CA LYS A 117 -5.18 1.45 -8.45
C LYS A 117 -6.19 0.70 -7.60
N LYS A 118 -7.36 0.47 -8.14
CA LYS A 118 -8.46 -0.08 -7.37
C LYS A 118 -9.14 -1.24 -8.10
N THR A 119 -9.47 -2.29 -7.34
CA THR A 119 -10.41 -3.31 -7.77
C THR A 119 -11.63 -3.24 -6.86
N ALA A 120 -12.61 -4.13 -7.04
CA ALA A 120 -13.78 -4.18 -6.17
C ALA A 120 -13.41 -4.48 -4.71
N GLN A 121 -12.29 -5.15 -4.46
CA GLN A 121 -11.93 -5.64 -3.13
C GLN A 121 -10.64 -5.09 -2.57
N ALA A 122 -9.81 -4.43 -3.37
CA ALA A 122 -8.48 -4.03 -2.93
C ALA A 122 -8.03 -2.73 -3.60
N THR A 123 -7.06 -2.07 -2.96
CA THR A 123 -6.38 -0.90 -3.50
C THR A 123 -4.87 -1.11 -3.44
N PHE A 124 -4.17 -0.47 -4.36
CA PHE A 124 -2.71 -0.55 -4.53
C PHE A 124 -2.17 0.85 -4.82
N ALA A 125 -1.00 1.15 -4.28
CA ALA A 125 -0.24 2.33 -4.68
C ALA A 125 1.24 2.03 -4.52
N LEU A 126 2.08 2.76 -5.23
CA LEU A 126 3.53 2.62 -5.12
C LEU A 126 4.13 3.98 -4.82
N ALA A 127 4.95 4.04 -3.79
CA ALA A 127 5.74 5.22 -3.45
C ALA A 127 7.22 4.91 -3.55
N CYS A 128 8.02 5.94 -3.77
CA CYS A 128 9.47 5.80 -3.86
C CYS A 128 10.18 7.02 -3.29
N ALA A 129 11.45 6.82 -2.92
CA ALA A 129 12.39 7.88 -2.61
C ALA A 129 13.76 7.43 -3.08
N GLY A 130 14.51 8.35 -3.57
CA GLY A 130 15.81 8.03 -4.14
C GLY A 130 16.97 8.40 -3.24
#